data_d5d4b953fe80e482bee8bcbb2c63cf9f
#
_entry.id   d5d4b953fe80e482bee8bcbb2c63cf9f
#
_cell.length_a   1.000
_cell.length_b   1.000
_cell.length_c   1.000
_cell.angle_alpha   90.00
_cell.angle_beta   90.00
_cell.angle_gamma   90.00
#
_symmetry.space_group_name_H-M   'P 1'
#
loop_
_entity.id
_entity.type
_entity.pdbx_description
1 polymer ?
#
loop_
_entity_poly.entity_id
_entity_poly.type
_entity_poly.pdbx_seq_one_letter_code
_entity_poly.pdbx_strand_id
1 'polypeptide(L)'
;MEPSIVLAATPIGNDGDASPRLKQEIERADVIAAEDTRRFLTLAGRLGVEPSGRILSYYEHNEADRGPYLLELARTQRVLVVTDAGMPSVSDPGYRLVARARGAGVPVTVVPGPSAVLTALATSGLATDRFSFEGFAPRKGGERDRFLGALAGEPRTMVFFESPRRLPETLAAMVEAFGADREACVCRELTKTHEEVVRASLGELAGRFRADVLGEIAVVVAGADPLAADLGVAVEESLALEAAGLRLKDAAAHVAGRVGLRKKDVYEAAIARRG
;
A
#
# COMPACT_ATOMS: atom_id res chain seq x y z
N MET A 1 -28.98 19.26 2.51
CA MET A 1 -28.04 18.15 2.22
C MET A 1 -28.14 17.13 3.35
N GLU A 2 -28.00 15.86 3.07
CA GLU A 2 -28.06 14.88 4.15
C GLU A 2 -26.76 14.94 4.99
N PRO A 3 -26.87 14.91 6.32
CA PRO A 3 -25.74 14.84 7.22
C PRO A 3 -24.92 13.59 6.93
N SER A 4 -23.61 13.71 6.85
CA SER A 4 -22.76 12.58 6.49
C SER A 4 -21.28 12.91 6.63
N ILE A 5 -20.44 11.87 6.62
CA ILE A 5 -18.99 11.99 6.42
C ILE A 5 -18.70 11.75 4.94
N VAL A 6 -17.94 12.64 4.33
CA VAL A 6 -17.46 12.54 2.94
C VAL A 6 -15.95 12.46 2.95
N LEU A 7 -15.40 11.33 2.58
CA LEU A 7 -13.96 11.22 2.31
C LEU A 7 -13.70 11.70 0.89
N ALA A 8 -12.78 12.63 0.68
CA ALA A 8 -12.50 13.10 -0.67
C ALA A 8 -11.00 13.04 -0.99
N ALA A 9 -10.70 12.39 -2.11
CA ALA A 9 -9.35 12.35 -2.63
C ALA A 9 -8.91 13.71 -3.15
N THR A 10 -7.68 14.10 -2.82
CA THR A 10 -7.01 15.32 -3.29
C THR A 10 -5.95 14.98 -4.34
N PRO A 11 -5.53 15.93 -5.18
CA PRO A 11 -4.41 15.73 -6.11
C PRO A 11 -3.13 15.28 -5.39
N ILE A 12 -2.37 14.40 -6.04
CA ILE A 12 -1.07 13.93 -5.54
C ILE A 12 0.11 14.73 -6.12
N GLY A 13 -0.17 15.75 -6.92
CA GLY A 13 0.87 16.60 -7.51
C GLY A 13 0.36 17.51 -8.60
N ASN A 14 -0.64 17.08 -9.38
CA ASN A 14 -1.23 17.85 -10.48
C ASN A 14 -2.64 18.31 -10.10
N ASP A 15 -2.85 19.62 -9.99
CA ASP A 15 -4.17 20.18 -9.63
C ASP A 15 -5.25 19.86 -10.69
N GLY A 16 -4.86 19.53 -11.93
CA GLY A 16 -5.76 19.07 -12.98
C GLY A 16 -6.44 17.73 -12.69
N ASP A 17 -5.89 16.95 -11.76
CA ASP A 17 -6.47 15.66 -11.32
C ASP A 17 -7.58 15.84 -10.28
N ALA A 18 -7.84 17.06 -9.81
CA ALA A 18 -8.93 17.34 -8.90
C ALA A 18 -10.28 17.09 -9.55
N SER A 19 -11.08 16.20 -8.99
CA SER A 19 -12.40 15.93 -9.54
C SER A 19 -13.34 17.13 -9.39
N PRO A 20 -14.30 17.35 -10.32
CA PRO A 20 -15.33 18.38 -10.14
C PRO A 20 -16.13 18.20 -8.83
N ARG A 21 -16.31 16.95 -8.39
CA ARG A 21 -17.00 16.65 -7.12
C ARG A 21 -16.20 17.09 -5.89
N LEU A 22 -14.86 16.97 -5.92
CA LEU A 22 -14.02 17.51 -4.84
C LEU A 22 -14.26 19.01 -4.66
N LYS A 23 -14.25 19.77 -5.76
CA LYS A 23 -14.51 21.22 -5.74
C LYS A 23 -15.89 21.53 -5.14
N GLN A 24 -16.93 20.82 -5.59
CA GLN A 24 -18.29 20.98 -5.07
C GLN A 24 -18.40 20.64 -3.58
N GLU A 25 -17.70 19.59 -3.11
CA GLU A 25 -17.75 19.22 -1.71
C GLU A 25 -17.01 20.25 -0.83
N ILE A 26 -15.92 20.83 -1.30
CA ILE A 26 -15.22 21.93 -0.59
C ILE A 26 -16.16 23.14 -0.39
N GLU A 27 -16.93 23.50 -1.41
CA GLU A 27 -17.85 24.62 -1.36
C GLU A 27 -19.11 24.34 -0.51
N ARG A 28 -19.49 23.07 -0.36
CA ARG A 28 -20.77 22.68 0.26
C ARG A 28 -20.67 22.13 1.67
N ALA A 29 -19.49 21.71 2.08
CA ALA A 29 -19.30 21.11 3.40
C ALA A 29 -19.54 22.13 4.51
N ASP A 30 -20.27 21.73 5.57
CA ASP A 30 -20.45 22.55 6.77
C ASP A 30 -19.17 22.54 7.63
N VAL A 31 -18.43 21.42 7.59
CA VAL A 31 -17.17 21.22 8.30
C VAL A 31 -16.17 20.52 7.38
N ILE A 32 -14.95 21.00 7.39
CA ILE A 32 -13.83 20.40 6.64
C ILE A 32 -12.76 19.97 7.64
N ALA A 33 -12.54 18.66 7.72
CA ALA A 33 -11.49 18.05 8.51
C ALA A 33 -10.28 17.82 7.59
N ALA A 34 -9.26 18.66 7.72
CA ALA A 34 -8.06 18.63 6.89
C ALA A 34 -6.84 18.20 7.70
N GLU A 35 -5.94 17.42 7.10
CA GLU A 35 -4.70 16.96 7.73
C GLU A 35 -3.82 18.17 8.09
N ASP A 36 -3.42 18.98 7.12
CA ASP A 36 -2.86 20.32 7.33
C ASP A 36 -3.79 21.39 6.75
N THR A 37 -4.36 22.21 7.63
CA THR A 37 -5.33 23.25 7.25
C THR A 37 -4.74 24.31 6.32
N ARG A 38 -3.43 24.58 6.41
CA ARG A 38 -2.74 25.57 5.56
C ARG A 38 -2.54 25.00 4.16
N ARG A 39 -2.12 23.74 4.06
CA ARG A 39 -1.98 23.04 2.76
C ARG A 39 -3.33 22.92 2.07
N PHE A 40 -4.37 22.59 2.83
CA PHE A 40 -5.73 22.53 2.30
C PHE A 40 -6.18 23.89 1.75
N LEU A 41 -5.99 24.99 2.48
CA LEU A 41 -6.33 26.34 2.00
C LEU A 41 -5.55 26.73 0.74
N THR A 42 -4.28 26.36 0.68
CA THR A 42 -3.45 26.56 -0.51
C THR A 42 -3.99 25.78 -1.69
N LEU A 43 -4.39 24.52 -1.49
CA LEU A 43 -5.01 23.69 -2.53
C LEU A 43 -6.34 24.31 -3.01
N ALA A 44 -7.23 24.68 -2.08
CA ALA A 44 -8.52 25.30 -2.42
C ALA A 44 -8.32 26.57 -3.29
N GLY A 45 -7.35 27.43 -2.92
CA GLY A 45 -6.99 28.60 -3.71
C GLY A 45 -6.49 28.26 -5.12
N ARG A 46 -5.62 27.26 -5.27
CA ARG A 46 -5.16 26.79 -6.61
C ARG A 46 -6.29 26.19 -7.43
N LEU A 47 -7.24 25.52 -6.80
CA LEU A 47 -8.43 24.96 -7.46
C LEU A 47 -9.50 26.00 -7.82
N GLY A 48 -9.35 27.24 -7.32
CA GLY A 48 -10.31 28.33 -7.53
C GLY A 48 -11.64 28.10 -6.82
N VAL A 49 -11.61 27.49 -5.63
CA VAL A 49 -12.80 27.22 -4.80
C VAL A 49 -12.65 27.84 -3.42
N GLU A 50 -13.76 28.33 -2.86
CA GLU A 50 -13.81 28.93 -1.53
C GLU A 50 -14.53 27.99 -0.56
N PRO A 51 -13.84 27.51 0.49
CA PRO A 51 -14.47 26.69 1.53
C PRO A 51 -15.52 27.53 2.30
N SER A 52 -16.77 27.07 2.32
CA SER A 52 -17.85 27.73 3.08
C SER A 52 -17.89 27.28 4.54
N GLY A 53 -17.42 26.07 4.82
CA GLY A 53 -17.49 25.43 6.11
C GLY A 53 -16.34 25.76 7.04
N ARG A 54 -16.52 25.39 8.32
CA ARG A 54 -15.48 25.52 9.34
C ARG A 54 -14.35 24.50 9.10
N ILE A 55 -13.11 24.97 9.01
CA ILE A 55 -11.95 24.11 8.80
C ILE A 55 -11.36 23.69 10.15
N LEU A 56 -11.15 22.40 10.33
CA LEU A 56 -10.61 21.77 11.52
C LEU A 56 -9.38 20.92 11.16
N SER A 57 -8.36 20.95 12.00
CA SER A 57 -7.20 20.06 11.84
C SER A 57 -7.54 18.65 12.30
N TYR A 58 -7.26 17.65 11.43
CA TYR A 58 -7.51 16.23 11.65
C TYR A 58 -6.37 15.39 11.06
N TYR A 59 -5.41 14.99 11.89
CA TYR A 59 -4.21 14.26 11.51
C TYR A 59 -3.98 13.06 12.46
N GLU A 60 -3.06 12.18 12.13
CA GLU A 60 -2.86 10.90 12.81
C GLU A 60 -2.80 11.02 14.36
N HIS A 61 -2.03 11.97 14.88
CA HIS A 61 -1.86 12.09 16.34
C HIS A 61 -3.10 12.65 17.06
N ASN A 62 -4.01 13.36 16.38
CA ASN A 62 -5.24 13.87 17.01
C ASN A 62 -6.50 13.08 16.60
N GLU A 63 -6.37 12.07 15.74
CA GLU A 63 -7.50 11.28 15.24
C GLU A 63 -8.33 10.66 16.37
N ALA A 64 -7.67 10.18 17.43
CA ALA A 64 -8.34 9.56 18.57
C ALA A 64 -9.26 10.54 19.30
N ASP A 65 -8.81 11.77 19.49
CA ASP A 65 -9.50 12.80 20.26
C ASP A 65 -10.54 13.54 19.40
N ARG A 66 -10.19 13.82 18.15
CA ARG A 66 -11.05 14.56 17.20
C ARG A 66 -12.15 13.71 16.58
N GLY A 67 -11.90 12.41 16.40
CA GLY A 67 -12.86 11.49 15.77
C GLY A 67 -14.26 11.51 16.39
N PRO A 68 -14.42 11.41 17.74
CA PRO A 68 -15.73 11.52 18.39
C PRO A 68 -16.43 12.83 18.11
N TYR A 69 -15.70 13.94 18.09
CA TYR A 69 -16.26 15.26 17.82
C TYR A 69 -16.73 15.39 16.36
N LEU A 70 -15.93 14.95 15.40
CA LEU A 70 -16.32 14.94 13.99
C LEU A 70 -17.53 14.04 13.74
N LEU A 71 -17.60 12.90 14.43
CA LEU A 71 -18.74 12.00 14.36
C LEU A 71 -20.03 12.67 14.86
N GLU A 72 -19.96 13.41 15.97
CA GLU A 72 -21.13 14.13 16.49
C GLU A 72 -21.59 15.23 15.53
N LEU A 73 -20.66 15.98 14.95
CA LEU A 73 -20.98 16.96 13.91
C LEU A 73 -21.65 16.30 12.70
N ALA A 74 -21.17 15.13 12.28
CA ALA A 74 -21.70 14.43 11.12
C ALA A 74 -23.12 13.89 11.27
N ARG A 75 -23.71 13.94 12.48
CA ARG A 75 -25.13 13.61 12.71
C ARG A 75 -26.08 14.65 12.17
N THR A 76 -25.63 15.90 12.07
CA THR A 76 -26.48 17.05 11.66
C THR A 76 -25.86 17.88 10.55
N GLN A 77 -24.60 17.67 10.23
CA GLN A 77 -23.81 18.45 9.30
C GLN A 77 -23.11 17.54 8.27
N ARG A 78 -22.68 18.14 7.17
CA ARG A 78 -21.85 17.48 6.17
C ARG A 78 -20.38 17.72 6.51
N VAL A 79 -19.68 16.66 6.89
CA VAL A 79 -18.27 16.69 7.28
C VAL A 79 -17.42 16.15 6.11
N LEU A 80 -16.67 17.03 5.48
CA LEU A 80 -15.69 16.67 4.45
C LEU A 80 -14.35 16.32 5.14
N VAL A 81 -13.77 15.18 4.81
CA VAL A 81 -12.44 14.76 5.26
C VAL A 81 -11.50 14.73 4.06
N VAL A 82 -10.41 15.46 4.17
CA VAL A 82 -9.36 15.54 3.14
C VAL A 82 -7.98 15.37 3.78
N THR A 83 -7.05 14.81 3.02
CA THR A 83 -5.63 14.68 3.37
C THR A 83 -4.77 15.60 2.51
N ASP A 84 -3.51 15.73 2.83
CA ASP A 84 -2.59 16.60 2.12
C ASP A 84 -2.45 16.20 0.64
N ALA A 85 -2.52 14.87 0.37
CA ALA A 85 -2.43 14.33 -0.99
C ALA A 85 -3.08 12.93 -1.06
N GLY A 86 -3.84 12.65 -2.09
CA GLY A 86 -4.39 11.32 -2.35
C GLY A 86 -5.67 11.02 -1.56
N MET A 87 -5.86 9.76 -1.21
CA MET A 87 -7.09 9.21 -0.66
C MET A 87 -7.03 9.13 0.87
N PRO A 88 -7.94 9.80 1.62
CA PRO A 88 -8.03 9.62 3.06
C PRO A 88 -8.16 8.15 3.46
N SER A 89 -7.65 7.80 4.63
CA SER A 89 -7.64 6.43 5.20
C SER A 89 -6.61 5.47 4.57
N VAL A 90 -5.81 5.90 3.61
CA VAL A 90 -4.77 5.07 2.98
C VAL A 90 -3.40 5.67 3.33
N SER A 91 -2.75 5.19 4.36
CA SER A 91 -1.56 5.78 5.02
C SER A 91 -1.80 7.17 5.64
N ASP A 92 -3.05 7.56 5.76
CA ASP A 92 -3.52 8.87 6.21
C ASP A 92 -4.63 8.70 7.24
N PRO A 93 -4.99 9.74 8.02
CA PRO A 93 -6.09 9.68 8.97
C PRO A 93 -7.43 9.42 8.29
N GLY A 94 -8.38 8.81 9.02
CA GLY A 94 -9.74 8.58 8.55
C GLY A 94 -10.31 7.19 8.84
N TYR A 95 -9.49 6.15 8.85
CA TYR A 95 -9.96 4.77 9.09
C TYR A 95 -10.78 4.64 10.37
N ARG A 96 -10.28 5.19 11.51
CA ARG A 96 -10.97 5.11 12.80
C ARG A 96 -12.29 5.88 12.80
N LEU A 97 -12.34 7.02 12.10
CA LEU A 97 -13.56 7.81 11.95
C LEU A 97 -14.63 7.02 11.18
N VAL A 98 -14.25 6.41 10.05
CA VAL A 98 -15.15 5.56 9.25
C VAL A 98 -15.67 4.37 10.06
N ALA A 99 -14.79 3.68 10.80
CA ALA A 99 -15.17 2.56 11.65
C ALA A 99 -16.17 2.98 12.74
N ARG A 100 -15.96 4.13 13.37
CA ARG A 100 -16.88 4.72 14.36
C ARG A 100 -18.21 5.14 13.75
N ALA A 101 -18.18 5.78 12.58
CA ALA A 101 -19.38 6.21 11.85
C ALA A 101 -20.29 5.02 11.52
N ARG A 102 -19.69 3.92 11.05
CA ARG A 102 -20.42 2.67 10.80
C ARG A 102 -21.12 2.16 12.07
N GLY A 103 -20.43 2.13 13.21
CA GLY A 103 -21.01 1.71 14.49
C GLY A 103 -22.11 2.63 15.01
N ALA A 104 -22.10 3.91 14.63
CA ALA A 104 -23.07 4.93 15.06
C ALA A 104 -24.23 5.17 14.05
N GLY A 105 -24.26 4.44 12.92
CA GLY A 105 -25.27 4.61 11.88
C GLY A 105 -25.17 5.94 11.12
N VAL A 106 -24.01 6.62 11.17
CA VAL A 106 -23.77 7.87 10.41
C VAL A 106 -23.36 7.50 8.98
N PRO A 107 -24.03 8.06 7.95
CA PRO A 107 -23.69 7.77 6.56
C PRO A 107 -22.26 8.21 6.21
N VAL A 108 -21.55 7.36 5.48
CA VAL A 108 -20.22 7.66 4.92
C VAL A 108 -20.27 7.50 3.42
N THR A 109 -19.74 8.47 2.70
CA THR A 109 -19.57 8.41 1.24
C THR A 109 -18.16 8.83 0.82
N VAL A 110 -17.84 8.61 -0.43
CA VAL A 110 -16.49 8.89 -0.98
C VAL A 110 -16.60 9.69 -2.27
N VAL A 111 -15.74 10.67 -2.41
CA VAL A 111 -15.36 11.29 -3.69
C VAL A 111 -14.09 10.62 -4.16
N PRO A 112 -14.17 9.65 -5.10
CA PRO A 112 -12.99 8.97 -5.59
C PRO A 112 -12.09 9.93 -6.38
N GLY A 113 -10.80 9.64 -6.38
CA GLY A 113 -9.84 10.45 -7.11
C GLY A 113 -8.42 9.91 -7.05
N PRO A 114 -7.40 10.76 -7.15
CA PRO A 114 -6.01 10.36 -7.22
C PRO A 114 -5.56 9.47 -6.06
N SER A 115 -4.67 8.51 -6.38
CA SER A 115 -4.05 7.62 -5.41
C SER A 115 -2.64 7.28 -5.87
N ALA A 116 -1.62 7.61 -5.08
CA ALA A 116 -0.24 7.29 -5.41
C ALA A 116 0.00 5.77 -5.51
N VAL A 117 -0.72 4.97 -4.71
CA VAL A 117 -0.66 3.49 -4.77
C VAL A 117 -1.09 2.97 -6.14
N LEU A 118 -2.27 3.37 -6.58
CA LEU A 118 -2.82 2.91 -7.87
C LEU A 118 -2.08 3.51 -9.06
N THR A 119 -1.63 4.77 -8.96
CA THR A 119 -0.83 5.40 -10.01
C THR A 119 0.52 4.72 -10.18
N ALA A 120 1.23 4.43 -9.06
CA ALA A 120 2.48 3.67 -9.10
C ALA A 120 2.27 2.27 -9.68
N LEU A 121 1.25 1.54 -9.23
CA LEU A 121 0.92 0.21 -9.74
C LEU A 121 0.64 0.24 -11.24
N ALA A 122 -0.21 1.15 -11.71
CA ALA A 122 -0.57 1.27 -13.12
C ALA A 122 0.61 1.64 -14.03
N THR A 123 1.57 2.42 -13.52
CA THR A 123 2.75 2.83 -14.29
C THR A 123 3.92 1.86 -14.14
N SER A 124 3.89 0.93 -13.19
CA SER A 124 5.01 0.01 -12.90
C SER A 124 5.31 -0.97 -14.04
N GLY A 125 4.30 -1.39 -14.80
CA GLY A 125 4.42 -2.47 -15.79
C GLY A 125 4.44 -3.87 -15.18
N LEU A 126 4.27 -4.01 -13.85
CA LEU A 126 4.15 -5.27 -13.13
C LEU A 126 2.70 -5.78 -13.12
N ALA A 127 2.48 -7.03 -12.72
CA ALA A 127 1.14 -7.63 -12.65
C ALA A 127 0.21 -6.85 -11.71
N THR A 128 -1.00 -6.54 -12.16
CA THR A 128 -1.95 -5.69 -11.43
C THR A 128 -3.20 -6.42 -10.96
N ASP A 129 -3.37 -7.67 -11.35
CA ASP A 129 -4.54 -8.50 -11.04
C ASP A 129 -4.67 -8.78 -9.53
N ARG A 130 -3.55 -8.93 -8.84
CA ARG A 130 -3.49 -9.10 -7.39
C ARG A 130 -2.30 -8.31 -6.84
N PHE A 131 -2.55 -7.39 -5.95
CA PHE A 131 -1.51 -6.60 -5.29
C PHE A 131 -1.82 -6.40 -3.80
N SER A 132 -0.81 -6.01 -3.05
CA SER A 132 -0.91 -5.56 -1.67
C SER A 132 -0.25 -4.20 -1.50
N PHE A 133 -0.79 -3.39 -0.60
CA PHE A 133 -0.19 -2.13 -0.18
C PHE A 133 0.42 -2.32 1.22
N GLU A 134 1.72 -2.19 1.31
CA GLU A 134 2.49 -2.51 2.51
C GLU A 134 2.82 -1.25 3.36
N GLY A 135 2.47 -0.05 2.85
CA GLY A 135 2.78 1.21 3.51
C GLY A 135 4.28 1.51 3.55
N PHE A 136 4.74 2.12 4.63
CA PHE A 136 6.17 2.41 4.84
C PHE A 136 6.85 1.26 5.57
N ALA A 137 8.01 0.83 5.06
CA ALA A 137 8.84 -0.13 5.78
C ALA A 137 9.30 0.44 7.14
N PRO A 138 9.44 -0.37 8.19
CA PRO A 138 9.89 0.08 9.51
C PRO A 138 11.21 0.85 9.45
N ARG A 139 11.35 1.85 10.31
CA ARG A 139 12.56 2.71 10.33
C ARG A 139 13.79 2.01 10.88
N LYS A 140 13.62 1.12 11.88
CA LYS A 140 14.74 0.40 12.50
C LYS A 140 15.14 -0.79 11.64
N GLY A 141 16.44 -0.93 11.34
CA GLY A 141 16.96 -1.95 10.45
C GLY A 141 16.46 -3.35 10.76
N GLY A 142 16.65 -3.85 11.99
CA GLY A 142 16.20 -5.19 12.34
C GLY A 142 14.68 -5.42 12.33
N GLU A 143 13.86 -4.38 12.48
CA GLU A 143 12.41 -4.45 12.27
C GLU A 143 12.06 -4.48 10.80
N ARG A 144 12.75 -3.67 9.99
CA ARG A 144 12.63 -3.63 8.53
C ARG A 144 13.00 -4.97 7.90
N ASP A 145 14.12 -5.55 8.32
CA ASP A 145 14.61 -6.82 7.78
C ASP A 145 13.63 -7.96 8.08
N ARG A 146 13.08 -8.01 9.28
CA ARG A 146 12.02 -8.97 9.65
C ARG A 146 10.74 -8.75 8.87
N PHE A 147 10.32 -7.50 8.68
CA PHE A 147 9.13 -7.13 7.91
C PHE A 147 9.27 -7.55 6.45
N LEU A 148 10.39 -7.20 5.80
CA LEU A 148 10.66 -7.59 4.41
C LEU A 148 10.85 -9.11 4.29
N GLY A 149 11.55 -9.75 5.23
CA GLY A 149 11.73 -11.20 5.23
C GLY A 149 10.41 -11.97 5.28
N ALA A 150 9.41 -11.46 6.02
CA ALA A 150 8.08 -12.06 6.05
C ALA A 150 7.32 -11.95 4.70
N LEU A 151 7.70 -11.00 3.85
CA LEU A 151 7.13 -10.77 2.52
C LEU A 151 7.92 -11.44 1.39
N ALA A 152 9.02 -12.15 1.69
CA ALA A 152 9.90 -12.73 0.67
C ALA A 152 9.17 -13.68 -0.31
N GLY A 153 8.20 -14.44 0.21
CA GLY A 153 7.36 -15.37 -0.55
C GLY A 153 6.00 -14.82 -1.00
N GLU A 154 5.74 -13.52 -0.85
CA GLU A 154 4.47 -12.93 -1.25
C GLU A 154 4.26 -13.02 -2.77
N PRO A 155 3.22 -13.72 -3.26
CA PRO A 155 3.01 -13.91 -4.70
C PRO A 155 2.35 -12.72 -5.40
N ARG A 156 1.80 -11.76 -4.65
CA ARG A 156 1.15 -10.56 -5.20
C ARG A 156 2.19 -9.48 -5.45
N THR A 157 1.93 -8.60 -6.41
CA THR A 157 2.68 -7.35 -6.53
C THR A 157 2.52 -6.52 -5.26
N MET A 158 3.62 -6.04 -4.72
CA MET A 158 3.66 -5.25 -3.48
C MET A 158 3.92 -3.78 -3.80
N VAL A 159 3.18 -2.88 -3.17
CA VAL A 159 3.39 -1.42 -3.29
C VAL A 159 3.81 -0.88 -1.92
N PHE A 160 4.93 -0.17 -1.88
CA PHE A 160 5.46 0.48 -0.69
C PHE A 160 5.51 1.99 -0.89
N PHE A 161 5.29 2.76 0.17
CA PHE A 161 5.74 4.14 0.22
C PHE A 161 7.12 4.22 0.86
N GLU A 162 7.93 5.18 0.41
CA GLU A 162 9.23 5.39 1.03
C GLU A 162 9.63 6.87 1.01
N SER A 163 10.39 7.27 2.01
CA SER A 163 10.98 8.60 2.02
C SER A 163 12.25 8.64 1.16
N PRO A 164 12.52 9.77 0.52
CA PRO A 164 13.66 9.88 -0.40
C PRO A 164 15.02 9.61 0.29
N ARG A 165 15.17 9.98 1.56
CA ARG A 165 16.40 9.75 2.33
C ARG A 165 16.62 8.28 2.69
N ARG A 166 15.55 7.50 2.80
CA ARG A 166 15.60 6.08 3.20
C ARG A 166 15.62 5.12 2.01
N LEU A 167 15.31 5.62 0.81
CA LEU A 167 15.23 4.79 -0.39
C LEU A 167 16.46 3.91 -0.61
N PRO A 168 17.72 4.42 -0.52
CA PRO A 168 18.90 3.59 -0.71
C PRO A 168 18.98 2.40 0.25
N GLU A 169 18.75 2.65 1.55
CA GLU A 169 18.77 1.61 2.58
C GLU A 169 17.64 0.61 2.41
N THR A 170 16.45 1.08 2.03
CA THR A 170 15.28 0.22 1.84
C THR A 170 15.45 -0.68 0.61
N LEU A 171 15.98 -0.14 -0.51
CA LEU A 171 16.29 -0.96 -1.68
C LEU A 171 17.35 -2.01 -1.37
N ALA A 172 18.41 -1.68 -0.63
CA ALA A 172 19.40 -2.65 -0.20
C ALA A 172 18.78 -3.78 0.65
N ALA A 173 17.92 -3.45 1.60
CA ALA A 173 17.21 -4.43 2.41
C ALA A 173 16.21 -5.28 1.59
N MET A 174 15.59 -4.70 0.56
CA MET A 174 14.74 -5.44 -0.38
C MET A 174 15.57 -6.42 -1.23
N VAL A 175 16.76 -6.05 -1.66
CA VAL A 175 17.69 -6.97 -2.36
C VAL A 175 18.03 -8.18 -1.50
N GLU A 176 18.34 -7.97 -0.23
CA GLU A 176 18.65 -9.06 0.72
C GLU A 176 17.42 -9.96 0.98
N ALA A 177 16.23 -9.38 1.09
CA ALA A 177 15.02 -10.13 1.42
C ALA A 177 14.38 -10.84 0.21
N PHE A 178 14.38 -10.20 -0.97
CA PHE A 178 13.63 -10.64 -2.16
C PHE A 178 14.52 -11.17 -3.29
N GLY A 179 15.83 -10.95 -3.19
CA GLY A 179 16.81 -11.27 -4.26
C GLY A 179 17.05 -10.10 -5.21
N ALA A 180 18.29 -10.03 -5.74
CA ALA A 180 18.73 -8.94 -6.62
C ALA A 180 17.98 -8.92 -7.97
N ASP A 181 17.56 -10.09 -8.46
CA ASP A 181 16.91 -10.25 -9.77
C ASP A 181 15.38 -9.97 -9.73
N ARG A 182 14.79 -9.73 -8.55
CA ARG A 182 13.37 -9.43 -8.41
C ARG A 182 13.02 -8.15 -9.15
N GLU A 183 12.10 -8.22 -10.10
CA GLU A 183 11.63 -7.06 -10.84
C GLU A 183 10.94 -6.05 -9.93
N ALA A 184 11.24 -4.77 -10.13
CA ALA A 184 10.67 -3.68 -9.35
C ALA A 184 10.59 -2.38 -10.16
N CYS A 185 9.89 -1.41 -9.60
CA CYS A 185 9.76 -0.08 -10.16
C CYS A 185 9.83 0.96 -9.04
N VAL A 186 10.69 1.95 -9.20
CA VAL A 186 10.73 3.15 -8.36
C VAL A 186 9.97 4.25 -9.10
N CYS A 187 8.88 4.71 -8.50
CA CYS A 187 8.06 5.82 -8.97
C CYS A 187 8.33 7.03 -8.07
N ARG A 188 8.77 8.13 -8.66
CA ARG A 188 9.12 9.36 -7.95
C ARG A 188 8.33 10.53 -8.51
N GLU A 189 7.82 11.40 -7.64
CA GLU A 189 7.13 12.64 -8.00
C GLU A 189 5.99 12.44 -9.03
N LEU A 190 5.21 11.36 -8.85
CA LEU A 190 4.09 11.00 -9.73
C LEU A 190 3.15 12.19 -9.94
N THR A 191 2.75 12.43 -11.19
CA THR A 191 1.92 13.53 -11.68
C THR A 191 2.55 14.93 -11.62
N LYS A 192 3.76 15.06 -11.06
CA LYS A 192 4.47 16.34 -10.92
C LYS A 192 5.43 16.60 -12.09
N THR A 193 5.97 17.82 -12.16
CA THR A 193 6.91 18.23 -13.23
C THR A 193 8.16 17.34 -13.34
N HIS A 194 8.59 16.75 -12.23
CA HIS A 194 9.77 15.89 -12.19
C HIS A 194 9.40 14.41 -11.99
N GLU A 195 8.29 14.00 -12.56
CA GLU A 195 7.88 12.59 -12.55
C GLU A 195 8.96 11.71 -13.16
N GLU A 196 9.31 10.65 -12.43
CA GLU A 196 10.26 9.64 -12.88
C GLU A 196 9.75 8.25 -12.52
N VAL A 197 9.75 7.35 -13.49
CA VAL A 197 9.35 5.94 -13.34
C VAL A 197 10.47 5.06 -13.86
N VAL A 198 11.18 4.40 -12.95
CA VAL A 198 12.35 3.56 -13.26
C VAL A 198 12.03 2.11 -13.00
N ARG A 199 12.02 1.31 -14.06
CA ARG A 199 11.80 -0.14 -14.02
C ARG A 199 13.10 -0.86 -14.20
N ALA A 200 13.45 -1.76 -13.29
CA ALA A 200 14.65 -2.60 -13.36
C ALA A 200 14.57 -3.69 -12.28
N SER A 201 15.58 -4.54 -12.20
CA SER A 201 15.75 -5.44 -11.06
C SER A 201 16.06 -4.65 -9.77
N LEU A 202 15.75 -5.22 -8.60
CA LEU A 202 16.08 -4.59 -7.31
C LEU A 202 17.57 -4.27 -7.19
N GLY A 203 18.45 -5.16 -7.70
CA GLY A 203 19.90 -4.94 -7.69
C GLY A 203 20.31 -3.72 -8.52
N GLU A 204 19.74 -3.55 -9.71
CA GLU A 204 20.00 -2.40 -10.57
C GLU A 204 19.45 -1.10 -9.96
N LEU A 205 18.24 -1.15 -9.38
CA LEU A 205 17.65 0.00 -8.68
C LEU A 205 18.49 0.40 -7.46
N ALA A 206 18.93 -0.55 -6.64
CA ALA A 206 19.82 -0.28 -5.52
C ALA A 206 21.18 0.30 -5.99
N GLY A 207 21.66 -0.14 -7.15
CA GLY A 207 22.84 0.42 -7.80
C GLY A 207 22.63 1.88 -8.28
N ARG A 208 21.47 2.21 -8.80
CA ARG A 208 21.10 3.55 -9.32
C ARG A 208 20.81 4.56 -8.22
N PHE A 209 20.05 4.17 -7.21
CA PHE A 209 19.62 5.06 -6.12
C PHE A 209 20.53 4.94 -4.89
N ARG A 210 21.82 5.22 -5.05
CA ARG A 210 22.83 5.14 -3.97
C ARG A 210 22.94 6.39 -3.11
N ALA A 211 22.39 7.50 -3.58
CA ALA A 211 22.39 8.78 -2.89
C ALA A 211 20.96 9.24 -2.62
N ASP A 212 20.83 10.19 -1.71
CA ASP A 212 19.55 10.83 -1.44
C ASP A 212 18.97 11.43 -2.72
N VAL A 213 17.70 11.15 -2.94
CA VAL A 213 16.89 11.79 -3.97
C VAL A 213 15.90 12.76 -3.33
N LEU A 214 15.22 13.56 -4.13
CA LEU A 214 14.18 14.48 -3.64
C LEU A 214 12.81 13.98 -4.11
N GLY A 215 11.78 14.34 -3.36
CA GLY A 215 10.39 14.12 -3.72
C GLY A 215 9.75 12.94 -3.00
N GLU A 216 8.53 12.62 -3.39
CA GLU A 216 7.73 11.52 -2.85
C GLU A 216 7.95 10.27 -3.68
N ILE A 217 8.04 9.11 -3.01
CA ILE A 217 8.43 7.86 -3.64
C ILE A 217 7.44 6.75 -3.31
N ALA A 218 7.06 6.02 -4.35
CA ALA A 218 6.46 4.70 -4.25
C ALA A 218 7.40 3.67 -4.90
N VAL A 219 7.55 2.52 -4.25
CA VAL A 219 8.29 1.37 -4.79
C VAL A 219 7.30 0.25 -5.05
N VAL A 220 7.26 -0.26 -6.27
CA VAL A 220 6.44 -1.41 -6.65
C VAL A 220 7.37 -2.59 -6.89
N VAL A 221 7.11 -3.72 -6.24
CA VAL A 221 7.93 -4.93 -6.33
C VAL A 221 7.08 -6.07 -6.85
N ALA A 222 7.58 -6.80 -7.83
CA ALA A 222 6.89 -7.99 -8.33
C ALA A 222 6.69 -9.02 -7.22
N GLY A 223 5.58 -9.74 -7.27
CA GLY A 223 5.37 -10.89 -6.41
C GLY A 223 6.49 -11.91 -6.56
N ALA A 224 6.66 -12.76 -5.56
CA ALA A 224 7.49 -13.94 -5.71
C ALA A 224 6.94 -14.74 -6.88
N ASP A 225 7.80 -15.13 -7.81
CA ASP A 225 7.42 -16.22 -8.70
C ASP A 225 6.93 -17.35 -7.79
N PRO A 226 5.77 -17.95 -8.09
CA PRO A 226 5.44 -19.21 -7.44
C PRO A 226 6.71 -20.03 -7.67
N LEU A 227 7.47 -20.28 -6.61
CA LEU A 227 8.71 -21.04 -6.66
C LEU A 227 8.49 -22.06 -7.74
N ALA A 228 9.29 -22.04 -8.82
CA ALA A 228 9.39 -23.19 -9.70
C ALA A 228 9.67 -24.31 -8.72
N ALA A 229 8.60 -25.01 -8.33
CA ALA A 229 8.59 -25.73 -7.08
C ALA A 229 9.68 -26.74 -7.26
N ASP A 230 10.82 -26.53 -6.62
CA ASP A 230 11.96 -27.41 -6.74
C ASP A 230 11.49 -28.74 -6.21
N LEU A 231 11.25 -29.65 -7.13
CA LEU A 231 10.77 -30.99 -6.83
C LEU A 231 11.69 -31.65 -5.79
N GLY A 232 12.99 -31.32 -5.83
CA GLY A 232 13.97 -31.80 -4.85
C GLY A 232 13.70 -31.29 -3.45
N VAL A 233 13.42 -29.98 -3.30
CA VAL A 233 13.08 -29.37 -2.00
C VAL A 233 11.75 -29.92 -1.49
N ALA A 234 10.75 -30.06 -2.35
CA ALA A 234 9.46 -30.62 -1.99
C ALA A 234 9.58 -32.11 -1.54
N VAL A 235 10.46 -32.85 -2.18
CA VAL A 235 10.78 -34.23 -1.78
C VAL A 235 11.45 -34.29 -0.42
N GLU A 236 12.49 -33.46 -0.16
CA GLU A 236 13.18 -33.41 1.13
C GLU A 236 12.21 -33.06 2.27
N GLU A 237 11.36 -32.07 2.07
CA GLU A 237 10.35 -31.70 3.08
C GLU A 237 9.34 -32.82 3.32
N SER A 238 8.88 -33.48 2.24
CA SER A 238 7.96 -34.63 2.35
C SER A 238 8.56 -35.80 3.13
N LEU A 239 9.86 -36.07 2.92
CA LEU A 239 10.58 -37.09 3.67
C LEU A 239 10.82 -36.70 5.13
N ALA A 240 11.08 -35.41 5.41
CA ALA A 240 11.19 -34.91 6.79
C ALA A 240 9.86 -35.02 7.55
N LEU A 241 8.74 -34.73 6.90
CA LEU A 241 7.39 -34.92 7.48
C LEU A 241 7.08 -36.41 7.71
N GLU A 242 7.53 -37.28 6.81
CA GLU A 242 7.40 -38.70 7.01
C GLU A 242 8.23 -39.21 8.22
N ALA A 243 9.46 -38.75 8.35
CA ALA A 243 10.30 -39.05 9.51
C ALA A 243 9.70 -38.54 10.80
N ALA A 244 8.90 -37.47 10.76
CA ALA A 244 8.13 -36.94 11.89
C ALA A 244 6.81 -37.70 12.17
N GLY A 245 6.51 -38.76 11.39
CA GLY A 245 5.39 -39.69 11.66
C GLY A 245 4.19 -39.55 10.71
N LEU A 246 4.21 -38.70 9.70
CA LEU A 246 3.17 -38.65 8.68
C LEU A 246 3.35 -39.81 7.67
N ARG A 247 2.24 -40.25 7.06
CA ARG A 247 2.36 -41.14 5.90
C ARG A 247 2.93 -40.37 4.71
N LEU A 248 3.91 -40.94 3.99
CA LEU A 248 4.56 -40.28 2.84
C LEU A 248 3.53 -39.73 1.82
N LYS A 249 2.44 -40.48 1.57
CA LYS A 249 1.36 -40.06 0.69
C LYS A 249 0.66 -38.78 1.15
N ASP A 250 0.51 -38.59 2.44
CA ASP A 250 -0.16 -37.45 3.05
C ASP A 250 0.81 -36.26 3.15
N ALA A 251 2.08 -36.52 3.49
CA ALA A 251 3.16 -35.54 3.45
C ALA A 251 3.34 -34.97 2.03
N ALA A 252 3.47 -35.82 1.03
CA ALA A 252 3.58 -35.40 -0.37
C ALA A 252 2.34 -34.62 -0.86
N ALA A 253 1.13 -34.99 -0.41
CA ALA A 253 -0.09 -34.24 -0.75
C ALA A 253 -0.08 -32.84 -0.12
N HIS A 254 0.34 -32.74 1.14
CA HIS A 254 0.43 -31.48 1.87
C HIS A 254 1.45 -30.53 1.23
N VAL A 255 2.67 -31.01 1.01
CA VAL A 255 3.76 -30.23 0.42
C VAL A 255 3.41 -29.81 -1.02
N ALA A 256 2.96 -30.74 -1.86
CA ALA A 256 2.57 -30.45 -3.24
C ALA A 256 1.46 -29.39 -3.33
N GLY A 257 0.43 -29.49 -2.48
CA GLY A 257 -0.64 -28.49 -2.41
C GLY A 257 -0.17 -27.09 -2.02
N ARG A 258 0.82 -27.01 -1.13
CA ARG A 258 1.40 -25.74 -0.66
C ARG A 258 2.30 -25.07 -1.72
N VAL A 259 3.09 -25.87 -2.45
CA VAL A 259 4.08 -25.37 -3.41
C VAL A 259 3.61 -25.43 -4.88
N GLY A 260 2.35 -25.81 -5.14
CA GLY A 260 1.78 -25.82 -6.50
C GLY A 260 2.27 -26.97 -7.40
N LEU A 261 2.90 -28.02 -6.84
CA LEU A 261 3.31 -29.21 -7.57
C LEU A 261 2.17 -30.24 -7.66
N ARG A 262 2.27 -31.16 -8.64
CA ARG A 262 1.37 -32.30 -8.67
C ARG A 262 1.80 -33.31 -7.59
N LYS A 263 0.85 -33.70 -6.73
CA LYS A 263 1.07 -34.71 -5.68
C LYS A 263 1.79 -35.96 -6.20
N LYS A 264 1.44 -36.42 -7.41
CA LYS A 264 2.02 -37.61 -8.03
C LYS A 264 3.53 -37.48 -8.21
N ASP A 265 3.97 -36.32 -8.72
CA ASP A 265 5.39 -36.07 -9.02
C ASP A 265 6.22 -36.03 -7.73
N VAL A 266 5.74 -35.34 -6.71
CA VAL A 266 6.41 -35.29 -5.39
C VAL A 266 6.47 -36.67 -4.75
N TYR A 267 5.38 -37.43 -4.79
CA TYR A 267 5.31 -38.76 -4.17
C TYR A 267 6.23 -39.79 -4.88
N GLU A 268 6.20 -39.84 -6.22
CA GLU A 268 7.05 -40.75 -7.00
C GLU A 268 8.53 -40.40 -6.83
N ALA A 269 8.89 -39.11 -6.86
CA ALA A 269 10.26 -38.68 -6.62
C ALA A 269 10.73 -38.98 -5.17
N ALA A 270 9.86 -38.85 -4.17
CA ALA A 270 10.18 -39.20 -2.79
C ALA A 270 10.40 -40.71 -2.61
N ILE A 271 9.61 -41.54 -3.29
CA ILE A 271 9.85 -43.00 -3.31
C ILE A 271 11.19 -43.33 -3.96
N ALA A 272 11.50 -42.73 -5.11
CA ALA A 272 12.75 -42.96 -5.82
C ALA A 272 14.00 -42.55 -5.00
N ARG A 273 13.87 -41.56 -4.12
CA ARG A 273 14.97 -41.09 -3.26
C ARG A 273 15.16 -41.95 -1.97
N ARG A 274 14.16 -42.77 -1.61
CA ARG A 274 14.23 -43.70 -0.47
C ARG A 274 14.99 -45.00 -0.78
N GLY A 275 15.05 -45.37 -2.04
CA GLY A 275 15.73 -46.57 -2.48
C GLY A 275 17.17 -46.28 -2.84
#